data_118f84266d16df976e90b713c1033418
#
_entry.id   118f84266d16df976e90b713c1033418
#
_cell.length_a   1.000
_cell.length_b   1.000
_cell.length_c   1.000
_cell.angle_alpha   90.00
_cell.angle_beta   90.00
_cell.angle_gamma   90.00
#
_symmetry.space_group_name_H-M   'P 1'
#
loop_
_entity.id
_entity.type
_entity.pdbx_description
1 polymer ?
#
loop_
_entity_poly.entity_id
_entity_poly.type
_entity_poly.pdbx_seq_one_letter_code
_entity_poly.pdbx_strand_id
1 'polypeptide(L)'
;VDNDAWTRWVMQSARTWDDLSFLVRRTGVGALDADHRRLTEFGLQINRFVDTAERAAVDLDGIAQQGQLLQDLYDYTREHFAREEALIRRHGLGMKEVQHEQHQRILALLRGTLADYRSGRLMINASLKMAILEWVVVHINHVDYECFTLDKWRDALRRAQSWDDVAAVVQRTQVAQIDVEHERLTEVFLRLGQALRQAAGTEAAAVVGGLFDQLSSGTAAHFAHEEDFQRRFQLPGLPTQQEQHQQFLALVARYRQRYEREGTAVRDELELALLEWWINHINETDYSMLSMERWGAKVMERAMRWDEVAWAIHTTGNPVVDHDHQQLVELALELNNVLAAAERDRARSTQDALALFDRLHALAAAHFEREEAIMRPWADAGLAEHHEEHERLLGILLTYRGHLAANRLSLTGALKVRMMEWWVNHTNAVDAVTFARHRDLGADVMMDDGETEVQP
;
A
#
# COMPACT_ATOMS: atom_id res chain seq x y z
N VAL A 1 -20.98 25.36 -19.09
CA VAL A 1 -21.32 23.96 -18.74
C VAL A 1 -21.30 23.92 -17.24
N ASP A 2 -22.44 23.55 -16.67
CA ASP A 2 -22.58 23.44 -15.21
C ASP A 2 -21.62 22.34 -14.70
N ASN A 3 -20.56 22.75 -14.01
CA ASN A 3 -19.49 21.86 -13.58
C ASN A 3 -20.05 20.75 -12.67
N ASP A 4 -21.09 21.06 -11.91
CA ASP A 4 -21.75 20.12 -11.00
C ASP A 4 -22.53 19.03 -11.75
N ALA A 5 -23.20 19.36 -12.85
CA ALA A 5 -23.94 18.39 -13.65
C ALA A 5 -22.99 17.39 -14.34
N TRP A 6 -21.85 17.85 -14.82
CA TRP A 6 -20.84 17.01 -15.43
C TRP A 6 -20.19 16.06 -14.39
N THR A 7 -19.82 16.58 -13.22
CA THR A 7 -19.26 15.80 -12.12
C THR A 7 -20.22 14.70 -11.67
N ARG A 8 -21.51 15.01 -11.51
CA ARG A 8 -22.53 14.01 -11.18
C ARG A 8 -22.67 12.94 -12.27
N TRP A 9 -22.65 13.35 -13.53
CA TRP A 9 -22.71 12.40 -14.64
C TRP A 9 -21.52 11.44 -14.64
N VAL A 10 -20.30 11.93 -14.38
CA VAL A 10 -19.10 11.11 -14.26
C VAL A 10 -19.25 10.12 -13.11
N MET A 11 -19.61 10.57 -11.91
CA MET A 11 -19.82 9.70 -10.74
C MET A 11 -20.90 8.65 -10.99
N GLN A 12 -21.96 9.00 -11.70
CA GLN A 12 -23.04 8.08 -12.04
C GLN A 12 -22.57 6.99 -13.02
N SER A 13 -21.71 7.37 -13.96
CA SER A 13 -21.23 6.50 -15.04
C SER A 13 -20.03 5.63 -14.63
N ALA A 14 -19.24 6.08 -13.65
CA ALA A 14 -18.00 5.44 -13.23
C ALA A 14 -18.20 4.00 -12.75
N ARG A 15 -17.28 3.13 -13.13
CA ARG A 15 -17.24 1.70 -12.76
C ARG A 15 -15.92 1.31 -12.11
N THR A 16 -14.87 2.08 -12.34
CA THR A 16 -13.51 1.83 -11.85
C THR A 16 -12.95 3.10 -11.20
N TRP A 17 -11.90 2.95 -10.42
CA TRP A 17 -11.14 4.08 -9.88
C TRP A 17 -10.65 5.04 -10.99
N ASP A 18 -10.15 4.49 -12.10
CA ASP A 18 -9.60 5.30 -13.20
C ASP A 18 -10.65 6.25 -13.81
N ASP A 19 -11.94 5.87 -13.73
CA ASP A 19 -13.06 6.72 -14.18
C ASP A 19 -13.30 7.93 -13.25
N LEU A 20 -12.82 7.89 -11.99
CA LEU A 20 -13.03 8.92 -10.97
C LEU A 20 -11.73 9.58 -10.47
N SER A 21 -10.58 8.98 -10.72
CA SER A 21 -9.29 9.40 -10.14
C SER A 21 -8.97 10.88 -10.39
N PHE A 22 -9.37 11.43 -11.54
CA PHE A 22 -9.16 12.83 -11.87
C PHE A 22 -10.11 13.82 -11.12
N LEU A 23 -11.17 13.34 -10.49
CA LEU A 23 -12.05 14.12 -9.63
C LEU A 23 -11.57 14.17 -8.18
N VAL A 24 -10.73 13.24 -7.76
CA VAL A 24 -10.24 13.12 -6.38
C VAL A 24 -8.87 13.80 -6.28
N ARG A 25 -8.78 14.84 -5.48
CA ARG A 25 -7.53 15.53 -5.21
C ARG A 25 -6.61 14.67 -4.37
N ARG A 26 -5.34 14.68 -4.71
CA ARG A 26 -4.30 14.02 -3.91
C ARG A 26 -3.82 14.95 -2.81
N THR A 27 -3.72 14.43 -1.61
CA THR A 27 -3.17 15.17 -0.45
C THR A 27 -1.64 15.22 -0.49
N GLY A 28 -1.01 14.29 -1.22
CA GLY A 28 0.42 14.05 -1.18
C GLY A 28 0.87 13.25 0.05
N VAL A 29 -0.06 12.83 0.90
CA VAL A 29 0.18 11.93 2.03
C VAL A 29 -0.16 10.51 1.59
N GLY A 30 0.86 9.69 1.35
CA GLY A 30 0.71 8.40 0.69
C GLY A 30 -0.34 7.48 1.31
N ALA A 31 -0.32 7.34 2.63
CA ALA A 31 -1.28 6.51 3.35
C ALA A 31 -2.72 7.01 3.19
N LEU A 32 -2.93 8.33 3.24
CA LEU A 32 -4.26 8.92 3.08
C LEU A 32 -4.76 8.83 1.63
N ASP A 33 -3.88 9.07 0.65
CA ASP A 33 -4.26 8.94 -0.76
C ASP A 33 -4.66 7.49 -1.12
N ALA A 34 -4.00 6.50 -0.51
CA ALA A 34 -4.40 5.10 -0.62
C ALA A 34 -5.77 4.81 0.03
N ASP A 35 -6.00 5.36 1.24
CA ASP A 35 -7.29 5.26 1.91
C ASP A 35 -8.42 5.93 1.10
N HIS A 36 -8.19 7.10 0.56
CA HIS A 36 -9.14 7.83 -0.30
C HIS A 36 -9.54 7.04 -1.54
N ARG A 37 -8.56 6.41 -2.17
CA ARG A 37 -8.84 5.47 -3.25
C ARG A 37 -9.72 4.32 -2.77
N ARG A 38 -9.39 3.69 -1.65
CA ARG A 38 -10.15 2.56 -1.12
C ARG A 38 -11.58 2.93 -0.77
N LEU A 39 -11.80 4.10 -0.14
CA LEU A 39 -13.13 4.63 0.14
C LEU A 39 -13.94 4.87 -1.14
N THR A 40 -13.31 5.41 -2.18
CA THR A 40 -13.94 5.58 -3.49
C THR A 40 -14.31 4.24 -4.12
N GLU A 41 -13.45 3.24 -4.01
CA GLU A 41 -13.71 1.88 -4.51
C GLU A 41 -14.91 1.22 -3.79
N PHE A 42 -15.10 1.44 -2.49
CA PHE A 42 -16.32 1.00 -1.80
C PHE A 42 -17.58 1.61 -2.43
N GLY A 43 -17.57 2.91 -2.72
CA GLY A 43 -18.66 3.57 -3.44
C GLY A 43 -18.91 2.97 -4.82
N LEU A 44 -17.86 2.61 -5.57
CA LEU A 44 -17.95 1.96 -6.87
C LEU A 44 -18.45 0.52 -6.79
N GLN A 45 -18.12 -0.22 -5.73
CA GLN A 45 -18.62 -1.58 -5.53
C GLN A 45 -20.15 -1.62 -5.36
N ILE A 46 -20.74 -0.58 -4.78
CA ILE A 46 -22.18 -0.43 -4.66
C ILE A 46 -22.87 -0.44 -6.04
N ASN A 47 -22.21 0.06 -7.08
CA ASN A 47 -22.71 0.00 -8.46
C ASN A 47 -23.03 -1.41 -8.92
N ARG A 48 -22.16 -2.38 -8.56
CA ARG A 48 -22.35 -3.77 -9.00
C ARG A 48 -23.65 -4.33 -8.46
N PHE A 49 -24.02 -3.96 -7.24
CA PHE A 49 -25.28 -4.38 -6.64
C PHE A 49 -26.48 -3.64 -7.23
N VAL A 50 -26.36 -2.35 -7.52
CA VAL A 50 -27.41 -1.58 -8.19
C VAL A 50 -27.70 -2.17 -9.57
N ASP A 51 -26.67 -2.38 -10.38
CA ASP A 51 -26.80 -2.93 -11.73
C ASP A 51 -27.40 -4.37 -11.72
N THR A 52 -27.11 -5.16 -10.67
CA THR A 52 -27.65 -6.50 -10.51
C THR A 52 -29.12 -6.49 -10.07
N ALA A 53 -29.45 -5.63 -9.12
CA ALA A 53 -30.82 -5.47 -8.62
C ALA A 53 -31.80 -4.97 -9.69
N GLU A 54 -31.32 -4.17 -10.64
CA GLU A 54 -32.13 -3.73 -11.80
C GLU A 54 -32.40 -4.85 -12.81
N ARG A 55 -31.58 -5.91 -12.81
CA ARG A 55 -31.66 -7.01 -13.80
C ARG A 55 -32.28 -8.30 -13.29
N ALA A 56 -32.23 -8.53 -11.97
CA ALA A 56 -32.74 -9.73 -11.34
C ALA A 56 -33.19 -9.46 -9.90
N ALA A 57 -34.10 -10.27 -9.36
CA ALA A 57 -34.43 -10.23 -7.94
C ALA A 57 -33.19 -10.59 -7.11
N VAL A 58 -32.85 -9.78 -6.11
CA VAL A 58 -31.74 -10.02 -5.20
C VAL A 58 -32.16 -11.18 -4.27
N ASP A 59 -31.36 -12.24 -4.24
CA ASP A 59 -31.55 -13.35 -3.31
C ASP A 59 -31.03 -13.03 -1.90
N LEU A 60 -31.23 -13.96 -0.96
CA LEU A 60 -30.80 -13.76 0.44
C LEU A 60 -29.28 -13.59 0.58
N ASP A 61 -28.49 -14.28 -0.26
CA ASP A 61 -27.02 -14.16 -0.25
C ASP A 61 -26.59 -12.79 -0.77
N GLY A 62 -27.24 -12.27 -1.79
CA GLY A 62 -27.00 -10.91 -2.29
C GLY A 62 -27.35 -9.83 -1.26
N ILE A 63 -28.42 -10.02 -0.49
CA ILE A 63 -28.79 -9.11 0.61
C ILE A 63 -27.71 -9.14 1.71
N ALA A 64 -27.21 -10.32 2.08
CA ALA A 64 -26.16 -10.46 3.08
C ALA A 64 -24.85 -9.79 2.61
N GLN A 65 -24.44 -9.99 1.35
CA GLN A 65 -23.25 -9.36 0.77
C GLN A 65 -23.37 -7.83 0.72
N GLN A 66 -24.54 -7.28 0.42
CA GLN A 66 -24.79 -5.85 0.45
C GLN A 66 -24.66 -5.28 1.87
N GLY A 67 -25.20 -5.99 2.87
CA GLY A 67 -25.07 -5.60 4.28
C GLY A 67 -23.63 -5.63 4.77
N GLN A 68 -22.86 -6.63 4.33
CA GLN A 68 -21.43 -6.71 4.64
C GLN A 68 -20.65 -5.56 4.01
N LEU A 69 -20.87 -5.24 2.74
CA LEU A 69 -20.22 -4.11 2.08
C LEU A 69 -20.46 -2.78 2.80
N LEU A 70 -21.69 -2.52 3.27
CA LEU A 70 -21.99 -1.32 4.05
C LEU A 70 -21.31 -1.32 5.43
N GLN A 71 -21.17 -2.49 6.05
CA GLN A 71 -20.42 -2.64 7.30
C GLN A 71 -18.94 -2.36 7.07
N ASP A 72 -18.34 -2.97 6.06
CA ASP A 72 -16.92 -2.79 5.70
C ASP A 72 -16.61 -1.32 5.40
N LEU A 73 -17.50 -0.63 4.65
CA LEU A 73 -17.38 0.81 4.40
C LEU A 73 -17.40 1.62 5.70
N TYR A 74 -18.32 1.29 6.63
CA TYR A 74 -18.38 1.99 7.91
C TYR A 74 -17.13 1.78 8.75
N ASP A 75 -16.66 0.55 8.88
CA ASP A 75 -15.49 0.19 9.68
C ASP A 75 -14.22 0.81 9.09
N TYR A 76 -14.02 0.69 7.78
CA TYR A 76 -12.89 1.31 7.09
C TYR A 76 -12.89 2.85 7.24
N THR A 77 -14.04 3.50 7.07
CA THR A 77 -14.16 4.96 7.24
C THR A 77 -13.79 5.38 8.66
N ARG A 78 -14.23 4.64 9.67
CA ARG A 78 -13.89 4.90 11.08
C ARG A 78 -12.38 4.83 11.32
N GLU A 79 -11.72 3.82 10.79
CA GLU A 79 -10.28 3.64 10.92
C GLU A 79 -9.49 4.70 10.15
N HIS A 80 -9.92 5.02 8.94
CA HIS A 80 -9.35 6.11 8.15
C HIS A 80 -9.38 7.43 8.92
N PHE A 81 -10.51 7.83 9.46
CA PHE A 81 -10.64 9.05 10.27
C PHE A 81 -9.77 9.02 11.53
N ALA A 82 -9.63 7.86 12.17
CA ALA A 82 -8.74 7.72 13.31
C ALA A 82 -7.26 7.95 12.91
N ARG A 83 -6.84 7.47 11.74
CA ARG A 83 -5.49 7.72 11.18
C ARG A 83 -5.28 9.20 10.90
N GLU A 84 -6.20 9.87 10.23
CA GLU A 84 -6.13 11.32 9.94
C GLU A 84 -6.02 12.16 11.21
N GLU A 85 -6.89 11.91 12.19
CA GLU A 85 -6.86 12.64 13.46
C GLU A 85 -5.56 12.35 14.23
N ALA A 86 -4.99 11.15 14.14
CA ALA A 86 -3.70 10.83 14.72
C ALA A 86 -2.57 11.62 14.06
N LEU A 87 -2.56 11.75 12.73
CA LEU A 87 -1.59 12.55 11.97
C LEU A 87 -1.70 14.04 12.33
N ILE A 88 -2.91 14.59 12.36
CA ILE A 88 -3.15 15.99 12.77
C ILE A 88 -2.60 16.24 14.18
N ARG A 89 -2.86 15.35 15.14
CA ARG A 89 -2.34 15.47 16.50
C ARG A 89 -0.83 15.36 16.57
N ARG A 90 -0.25 14.35 15.91
CA ARG A 90 1.19 14.06 15.93
C ARG A 90 2.00 15.22 15.36
N HIS A 91 1.55 15.79 14.26
CA HIS A 91 2.29 16.81 13.50
C HIS A 91 1.83 18.25 13.76
N GLY A 92 0.78 18.44 14.58
CA GLY A 92 0.26 19.75 14.92
C GLY A 92 -0.35 20.50 13.72
N LEU A 93 -0.98 19.75 12.80
CA LEU A 93 -1.65 20.33 11.64
C LEU A 93 -2.91 21.08 12.05
N GLY A 94 -3.30 22.06 11.27
CA GLY A 94 -4.51 22.86 11.51
C GLY A 94 -5.82 22.09 11.29
N MET A 95 -6.97 22.78 11.49
CA MET A 95 -8.32 22.27 11.19
C MET A 95 -8.80 21.06 12.01
N LYS A 96 -8.15 20.74 13.14
CA LYS A 96 -8.48 19.58 13.98
C LYS A 96 -9.97 19.50 14.36
N GLU A 97 -10.55 20.61 14.79
CA GLU A 97 -11.95 20.67 15.21
C GLU A 97 -12.90 20.48 14.01
N VAL A 98 -12.58 21.07 12.87
CA VAL A 98 -13.37 20.95 11.64
C VAL A 98 -13.37 19.50 11.14
N GLN A 99 -12.18 18.86 11.08
CA GLN A 99 -12.04 17.46 10.70
C GLN A 99 -12.87 16.57 11.64
N HIS A 100 -12.67 16.68 12.94
CA HIS A 100 -13.38 15.86 13.91
C HIS A 100 -14.91 16.00 13.78
N GLU A 101 -15.43 17.23 13.64
CA GLU A 101 -16.89 17.46 13.47
C GLU A 101 -17.42 16.80 12.20
N GLN A 102 -16.72 16.93 11.06
CA GLN A 102 -17.10 16.30 9.80
C GLN A 102 -17.07 14.77 9.92
N HIS A 103 -16.01 14.20 10.51
CA HIS A 103 -15.88 12.76 10.72
C HIS A 103 -17.05 12.20 11.55
N GLN A 104 -17.42 12.86 12.66
CA GLN A 104 -18.54 12.44 13.48
C GLN A 104 -19.88 12.46 12.72
N ARG A 105 -20.11 13.50 11.90
CA ARG A 105 -21.32 13.60 11.07
C ARG A 105 -21.41 12.45 10.06
N ILE A 106 -20.31 12.13 9.42
CA ILE A 106 -20.22 11.08 8.41
C ILE A 106 -20.42 9.70 9.04
N LEU A 107 -19.72 9.40 10.14
CA LEU A 107 -19.90 8.14 10.86
C LEU A 107 -21.33 7.97 11.37
N ALA A 108 -21.98 9.05 11.81
CA ALA A 108 -23.38 9.00 12.21
C ALA A 108 -24.32 8.69 11.03
N LEU A 109 -24.05 9.29 9.84
CA LEU A 109 -24.78 9.02 8.62
C LEU A 109 -24.63 7.55 8.16
N LEU A 110 -23.38 7.04 8.10
CA LEU A 110 -23.12 5.65 7.69
C LEU A 110 -23.73 4.65 8.67
N ARG A 111 -23.65 4.92 9.96
CA ARG A 111 -24.28 4.08 11.00
C ARG A 111 -25.80 4.06 10.86
N GLY A 112 -26.42 5.20 10.58
CA GLY A 112 -27.87 5.31 10.30
C GLY A 112 -28.25 4.53 9.06
N THR A 113 -27.51 4.70 7.98
CA THR A 113 -27.69 3.97 6.70
C THR A 113 -27.65 2.45 6.91
N LEU A 114 -26.64 1.96 7.67
CA LEU A 114 -26.49 0.54 7.97
C LEU A 114 -27.65 0.00 8.83
N ALA A 115 -28.11 0.78 9.83
CA ALA A 115 -29.26 0.42 10.66
C ALA A 115 -30.57 0.36 9.86
N ASP A 116 -30.77 1.30 8.95
CA ASP A 116 -31.95 1.35 8.06
C ASP A 116 -31.92 0.18 7.05
N TYR A 117 -30.76 -0.14 6.50
CA TYR A 117 -30.58 -1.32 5.65
C TYR A 117 -30.91 -2.61 6.40
N ARG A 118 -30.36 -2.83 7.59
CA ARG A 118 -30.59 -4.03 8.43
C ARG A 118 -32.05 -4.19 8.86
N SER A 119 -32.77 -3.09 9.01
CA SER A 119 -34.20 -3.11 9.35
C SER A 119 -35.12 -3.19 8.14
N GLY A 120 -34.57 -3.27 6.92
CA GLY A 120 -35.33 -3.31 5.67
C GLY A 120 -35.99 -1.98 5.27
N ARG A 121 -35.65 -0.88 5.96
CA ARG A 121 -36.15 0.47 5.63
C ARG A 121 -35.41 1.10 4.46
N LEU A 122 -34.20 0.65 4.16
CA LEU A 122 -33.37 1.16 3.07
C LEU A 122 -32.98 0.01 2.15
N MET A 123 -33.04 0.26 0.85
CA MET A 123 -32.49 -0.62 -0.19
C MET A 123 -31.29 0.05 -0.84
N ILE A 124 -30.27 -0.73 -1.22
CA ILE A 124 -29.17 -0.21 -2.01
C ILE A 124 -29.70 0.16 -3.40
N ASN A 125 -29.51 1.41 -3.77
CA ASN A 125 -29.94 1.97 -5.03
C ASN A 125 -28.96 3.04 -5.55
N ALA A 126 -29.23 3.54 -6.76
CA ALA A 126 -28.39 4.56 -7.39
C ALA A 126 -28.28 5.86 -6.56
N SER A 127 -29.33 6.24 -5.81
CA SER A 127 -29.28 7.43 -4.96
C SER A 127 -28.34 7.26 -3.76
N LEU A 128 -28.34 6.11 -3.12
CA LEU A 128 -27.41 5.81 -2.02
C LEU A 128 -25.96 5.81 -2.53
N LYS A 129 -25.70 5.16 -3.67
CA LYS A 129 -24.40 5.22 -4.33
C LYS A 129 -23.91 6.65 -4.55
N MET A 130 -24.79 7.49 -5.16
CA MET A 130 -24.44 8.87 -5.45
C MET A 130 -24.13 9.65 -4.17
N ALA A 131 -24.94 9.47 -3.13
CA ALA A 131 -24.71 10.13 -1.85
C ALA A 131 -23.37 9.76 -1.23
N ILE A 132 -22.96 8.49 -1.31
CA ILE A 132 -21.65 8.02 -0.80
C ILE A 132 -20.51 8.59 -1.65
N LEU A 133 -20.57 8.51 -2.97
CA LEU A 133 -19.53 9.05 -3.84
C LEU A 133 -19.39 10.57 -3.75
N GLU A 134 -20.52 11.30 -3.75
CA GLU A 134 -20.51 12.76 -3.56
C GLU A 134 -19.87 13.12 -2.22
N TRP A 135 -20.24 12.41 -1.16
CA TRP A 135 -19.66 12.66 0.15
C TRP A 135 -18.14 12.39 0.15
N VAL A 136 -17.69 11.22 -0.33
CA VAL A 136 -16.25 10.87 -0.38
C VAL A 136 -15.48 11.94 -1.16
N VAL A 137 -15.90 12.27 -2.39
CA VAL A 137 -15.18 13.22 -3.24
C VAL A 137 -15.20 14.64 -2.66
N VAL A 138 -16.32 15.08 -2.10
CA VAL A 138 -16.42 16.43 -1.49
C VAL A 138 -15.57 16.53 -0.23
N HIS A 139 -15.61 15.52 0.64
CA HIS A 139 -14.80 15.52 1.86
C HIS A 139 -13.31 15.58 1.53
N ILE A 140 -12.82 14.67 0.70
CA ILE A 140 -11.42 14.63 0.28
C ILE A 140 -10.98 15.97 -0.34
N ASN A 141 -11.77 16.52 -1.27
CA ASN A 141 -11.37 17.69 -2.03
C ASN A 141 -11.41 19.00 -1.24
N HIS A 142 -12.26 19.12 -0.23
CA HIS A 142 -12.47 20.36 0.51
C HIS A 142 -12.01 20.32 1.96
N VAL A 143 -11.87 19.15 2.55
CA VAL A 143 -11.49 19.04 3.97
C VAL A 143 -10.07 18.47 4.08
N ASP A 144 -9.86 17.27 3.54
CA ASP A 144 -8.58 16.59 3.67
C ASP A 144 -7.49 17.27 2.85
N TYR A 145 -7.79 17.62 1.59
CA TYR A 145 -6.84 18.33 0.74
C TYR A 145 -6.34 19.62 1.39
N GLU A 146 -7.22 20.41 2.03
CA GLU A 146 -6.80 21.65 2.70
C GLU A 146 -5.99 21.40 3.98
N CYS A 147 -6.19 20.24 4.63
CA CYS A 147 -5.49 19.88 5.85
C CYS A 147 -4.12 19.25 5.59
N PHE A 148 -4.02 18.39 4.56
CA PHE A 148 -2.90 17.46 4.41
C PHE A 148 -1.98 17.74 3.21
N THR A 149 -2.12 18.83 2.48
CA THR A 149 -1.20 19.16 1.36
C THR A 149 0.25 19.24 1.83
N LEU A 150 1.20 18.88 0.96
CA LEU A 150 2.62 18.88 1.27
C LEU A 150 3.12 20.23 1.82
N ASP A 151 2.54 21.35 1.37
CA ASP A 151 2.83 22.67 1.92
C ASP A 151 2.57 22.79 3.44
N LYS A 152 1.56 22.07 3.95
CA LYS A 152 1.26 22.01 5.38
C LYS A 152 2.26 21.17 6.16
N TRP A 153 2.90 20.23 5.47
CA TRP A 153 3.91 19.36 6.06
C TRP A 153 5.31 19.96 6.11
N ARG A 154 5.57 21.08 5.45
CA ARG A 154 6.92 21.69 5.39
C ARG A 154 7.56 21.87 6.76
N ASP A 155 6.79 22.33 7.72
CA ASP A 155 7.32 22.54 9.08
C ASP A 155 7.55 21.21 9.82
N ALA A 156 6.77 20.19 9.53
CA ALA A 156 6.99 18.83 10.05
C ALA A 156 8.24 18.21 9.41
N LEU A 157 8.40 18.31 8.09
CA LEU A 157 9.58 17.83 7.36
C LEU A 157 10.88 18.49 7.85
N ARG A 158 10.86 19.78 8.15
CA ARG A 158 12.01 20.48 8.74
C ARG A 158 12.41 19.98 10.13
N ARG A 159 11.45 19.47 10.91
CA ARG A 159 11.68 18.91 12.25
C ARG A 159 11.96 17.42 12.24
N ALA A 160 11.71 16.75 11.14
CA ALA A 160 11.88 15.30 11.01
C ALA A 160 13.33 14.88 11.28
N GLN A 161 13.50 13.79 12.04
CA GLN A 161 14.80 13.26 12.42
C GLN A 161 15.00 11.83 11.98
N SER A 162 13.93 11.11 11.71
CA SER A 162 13.90 9.69 11.33
C SER A 162 12.88 9.42 10.24
N TRP A 163 12.96 8.24 9.65
CA TRP A 163 11.95 7.75 8.73
C TRP A 163 10.52 7.81 9.31
N ASP A 164 10.33 7.42 10.56
CA ASP A 164 9.01 7.42 11.22
C ASP A 164 8.31 8.78 11.22
N ASP A 165 9.09 9.86 11.18
CA ASP A 165 8.54 11.23 11.14
C ASP A 165 7.97 11.59 9.77
N VAL A 166 8.41 10.92 8.71
CA VAL A 166 8.05 11.20 7.31
C VAL A 166 7.33 10.04 6.61
N ALA A 167 7.33 8.85 7.20
CA ALA A 167 6.73 7.64 6.61
C ALA A 167 5.28 7.83 6.16
N ALA A 168 4.51 8.66 6.87
CA ALA A 168 3.13 8.96 6.52
C ALA A 168 2.98 9.77 5.22
N VAL A 169 3.99 10.58 4.86
CA VAL A 169 3.96 11.42 3.64
C VAL A 169 4.58 10.73 2.42
N VAL A 170 5.19 9.56 2.57
CA VAL A 170 5.84 8.82 1.48
C VAL A 170 4.94 7.67 1.04
N GLN A 171 4.60 7.63 -0.24
CA GLN A 171 3.86 6.51 -0.82
C GLN A 171 4.76 5.29 -0.98
N ARG A 172 4.20 4.11 -0.70
CA ARG A 172 4.87 2.85 -0.97
C ARG A 172 4.49 2.32 -2.34
N THR A 173 5.48 1.93 -3.12
CA THR A 173 5.27 1.28 -4.42
C THR A 173 4.80 -0.16 -4.25
N GLN A 174 4.94 -0.74 -3.06
CA GLN A 174 4.76 -2.17 -2.77
C GLN A 174 5.74 -3.07 -3.56
N VAL A 175 6.81 -2.49 -4.07
CA VAL A 175 7.97 -3.19 -4.60
C VAL A 175 9.03 -3.16 -3.53
N ALA A 176 9.19 -4.28 -2.81
CA ALA A 176 9.93 -4.36 -1.56
C ALA A 176 11.33 -3.72 -1.63
N GLN A 177 12.11 -4.04 -2.64
CA GLN A 177 13.45 -3.48 -2.80
C GLN A 177 13.41 -1.95 -2.97
N ILE A 178 12.50 -1.43 -3.80
CA ILE A 178 12.36 0.00 -4.06
C ILE A 178 11.93 0.73 -2.78
N ASP A 179 10.93 0.18 -2.07
CA ASP A 179 10.44 0.79 -0.82
C ASP A 179 11.52 0.83 0.28
N VAL A 180 12.35 -0.21 0.41
CA VAL A 180 13.49 -0.23 1.35
C VAL A 180 14.56 0.78 0.95
N GLU A 181 14.81 0.96 -0.34
CA GLU A 181 15.76 1.96 -0.84
C GLU A 181 15.23 3.38 -0.63
N HIS A 182 13.93 3.62 -0.84
CA HIS A 182 13.26 4.90 -0.52
C HIS A 182 13.42 5.26 0.96
N GLU A 183 13.14 4.33 1.87
CA GLU A 183 13.32 4.51 3.31
C GLU A 183 14.77 4.86 3.65
N ARG A 184 15.72 4.05 3.21
CA ARG A 184 17.14 4.23 3.47
C ARG A 184 17.68 5.56 2.92
N LEU A 185 17.30 5.94 1.71
CA LEU A 185 17.74 7.20 1.11
C LEU A 185 17.09 8.41 1.79
N THR A 186 15.82 8.31 2.17
CA THR A 186 15.14 9.35 2.95
C THR A 186 15.87 9.59 4.28
N GLU A 187 16.32 8.57 4.97
CA GLU A 187 17.14 8.73 6.17
C GLU A 187 18.47 9.44 5.91
N VAL A 188 19.10 9.21 4.74
CA VAL A 188 20.33 9.95 4.38
C VAL A 188 20.02 11.43 4.15
N PHE A 189 18.87 11.78 3.52
CA PHE A 189 18.43 13.18 3.40
C PHE A 189 18.19 13.83 4.76
N LEU A 190 17.52 13.14 5.68
CA LEU A 190 17.27 13.65 7.04
C LEU A 190 18.58 13.88 7.82
N ARG A 191 19.52 12.94 7.71
CA ARG A 191 20.85 13.06 8.31
C ARG A 191 21.66 14.21 7.69
N LEU A 192 21.54 14.43 6.38
CA LEU A 192 22.17 15.58 5.72
C LEU A 192 21.60 16.89 6.27
N GLY A 193 20.28 17.01 6.40
CA GLY A 193 19.63 18.17 7.00
C GLY A 193 20.10 18.42 8.44
N GLN A 194 20.18 17.37 9.26
CA GLN A 194 20.69 17.47 10.64
C GLN A 194 22.16 17.92 10.68
N ALA A 195 23.01 17.31 9.84
CA ALA A 195 24.42 17.67 9.76
C ALA A 195 24.61 19.14 9.33
N LEU A 196 23.81 19.61 8.37
CA LEU A 196 23.83 21.00 7.93
C LEU A 196 23.40 21.98 9.04
N ARG A 197 22.46 21.61 9.89
CA ARG A 197 22.03 22.43 11.05
C ARG A 197 23.09 22.51 12.14
N GLN A 198 23.85 21.45 12.34
CA GLN A 198 24.87 21.33 13.41
C GLN A 198 26.27 21.72 12.93
N ALA A 199 26.47 21.96 11.64
CA ALA A 199 27.78 22.16 11.03
C ALA A 199 28.53 23.38 11.61
N ALA A 200 29.64 23.10 12.28
CA ALA A 200 30.64 24.11 12.66
C ALA A 200 32.03 23.48 12.57
N GLY A 201 32.90 24.08 11.76
CA GLY A 201 34.29 23.65 11.60
C GLY A 201 34.55 22.59 10.52
N THR A 202 35.80 22.18 10.37
CA THR A 202 36.29 21.30 9.30
C THR A 202 35.79 19.87 9.40
N GLU A 203 35.58 19.38 10.61
CA GLU A 203 35.07 18.02 10.85
C GLU A 203 33.60 17.88 10.38
N ALA A 204 32.78 18.89 10.63
CA ALA A 204 31.43 18.98 10.15
C ALA A 204 31.36 19.02 8.61
N ALA A 205 32.27 19.71 7.95
CA ALA A 205 32.35 19.75 6.49
C ALA A 205 32.67 18.38 5.90
N ALA A 206 33.50 17.56 6.55
CA ALA A 206 33.82 16.21 6.13
C ALA A 206 32.59 15.29 6.25
N VAL A 207 31.79 15.39 7.33
CA VAL A 207 30.54 14.64 7.52
C VAL A 207 29.52 14.97 6.44
N VAL A 208 29.29 16.26 6.17
CA VAL A 208 28.37 16.72 5.11
C VAL A 208 28.84 16.24 3.74
N GLY A 209 30.15 16.33 3.44
CA GLY A 209 30.72 15.80 2.19
C GLY A 209 30.46 14.30 2.02
N GLY A 210 30.67 13.51 3.07
CA GLY A 210 30.40 12.07 3.07
C GLY A 210 28.91 11.72 2.87
N LEU A 211 28.00 12.55 3.40
CA LEU A 211 26.57 12.37 3.17
C LEU A 211 26.16 12.69 1.72
N PHE A 212 26.76 13.71 1.09
CA PHE A 212 26.58 13.97 -0.34
C PHE A 212 27.10 12.82 -1.21
N ASP A 213 28.23 12.18 -0.84
CA ASP A 213 28.73 11.00 -1.55
C ASP A 213 27.76 9.81 -1.42
N GLN A 214 27.21 9.57 -0.22
CA GLN A 214 26.20 8.55 0.02
C GLN A 214 24.91 8.82 -0.78
N LEU A 215 24.43 10.05 -0.83
CA LEU A 215 23.27 10.42 -1.64
C LEU A 215 23.53 10.21 -3.12
N SER A 216 24.64 10.73 -3.66
CA SER A 216 24.96 10.62 -5.08
C SER A 216 25.07 9.16 -5.53
N SER A 217 25.79 8.34 -4.77
CA SER A 217 25.97 6.92 -5.10
C SER A 217 24.71 6.11 -4.86
N GLY A 218 24.02 6.37 -3.75
CA GLY A 218 22.80 5.65 -3.37
C GLY A 218 21.63 5.92 -4.32
N THR A 219 21.40 7.20 -4.67
CA THR A 219 20.34 7.56 -5.63
C THR A 219 20.66 7.06 -7.04
N ALA A 220 21.92 7.09 -7.48
CA ALA A 220 22.30 6.54 -8.78
C ALA A 220 22.05 5.02 -8.87
N ALA A 221 22.35 4.27 -7.80
CA ALA A 221 22.08 2.83 -7.74
C ALA A 221 20.58 2.54 -7.70
N HIS A 222 19.82 3.27 -6.88
CA HIS A 222 18.38 3.17 -6.78
C HIS A 222 17.69 3.43 -8.13
N PHE A 223 18.01 4.52 -8.80
CA PHE A 223 17.45 4.85 -10.12
C PHE A 223 17.77 3.77 -11.17
N ALA A 224 18.96 3.16 -11.10
CA ALA A 224 19.29 2.04 -11.98
C ALA A 224 18.39 0.81 -11.72
N HIS A 225 18.02 0.53 -10.46
CA HIS A 225 17.10 -0.55 -10.11
C HIS A 225 15.68 -0.28 -10.62
N GLU A 226 15.17 0.93 -10.45
CA GLU A 226 13.85 1.32 -10.98
C GLU A 226 13.78 1.22 -12.50
N GLU A 227 14.77 1.75 -13.19
CA GLU A 227 14.85 1.68 -14.66
C GLU A 227 14.97 0.24 -15.17
N ASP A 228 15.69 -0.62 -14.43
CA ASP A 228 15.77 -2.04 -14.77
C ASP A 228 14.42 -2.74 -14.58
N PHE A 229 13.71 -2.42 -13.48
CA PHE A 229 12.36 -2.92 -13.25
C PHE A 229 11.40 -2.51 -14.37
N GLN A 230 11.34 -1.23 -14.70
CA GLN A 230 10.49 -0.77 -15.79
C GLN A 230 10.82 -1.46 -17.11
N ARG A 231 12.09 -1.62 -17.41
CA ARG A 231 12.58 -2.26 -18.64
C ARG A 231 12.21 -3.74 -18.68
N ARG A 232 12.42 -4.45 -17.58
CA ARG A 232 12.13 -5.88 -17.43
C ARG A 232 10.65 -6.19 -17.62
N PHE A 233 9.78 -5.42 -17.00
CA PHE A 233 8.33 -5.62 -17.09
C PHE A 233 7.65 -4.78 -18.17
N GLN A 234 8.42 -4.04 -18.97
CA GLN A 234 7.93 -3.18 -20.04
C GLN A 234 6.83 -2.22 -19.56
N LEU A 235 7.09 -1.58 -18.41
CA LEU A 235 6.19 -0.57 -17.85
C LEU A 235 6.36 0.74 -18.63
N PRO A 236 5.35 1.61 -18.68
CA PRO A 236 5.42 2.86 -19.40
C PRO A 236 6.25 3.90 -18.64
N GLY A 237 6.65 4.97 -19.35
CA GLY A 237 7.23 6.16 -18.73
C GLY A 237 8.74 6.14 -18.52
N LEU A 238 9.46 5.07 -18.88
CA LEU A 238 10.90 4.96 -18.69
C LEU A 238 11.71 6.19 -19.18
N PRO A 239 11.48 6.79 -20.37
CA PRO A 239 12.24 7.96 -20.78
C PRO A 239 12.02 9.17 -19.87
N THR A 240 10.80 9.40 -19.40
CA THR A 240 10.46 10.50 -18.50
C THR A 240 11.14 10.31 -17.14
N GLN A 241 11.13 9.08 -16.62
CA GLN A 241 11.79 8.77 -15.35
C GLN A 241 13.29 8.97 -15.45
N GLN A 242 13.92 8.48 -16.52
CA GLN A 242 15.36 8.70 -16.76
C GLN A 242 15.75 10.18 -16.84
N GLU A 243 14.93 11.01 -17.47
CA GLU A 243 15.15 12.45 -17.49
C GLU A 243 15.09 13.06 -16.09
N GLN A 244 14.10 12.69 -15.28
CA GLN A 244 13.97 13.18 -13.90
C GLN A 244 15.14 12.72 -13.03
N HIS A 245 15.58 11.47 -13.15
CA HIS A 245 16.75 10.93 -12.44
C HIS A 245 18.02 11.70 -12.74
N GLN A 246 18.29 12.00 -14.02
CA GLN A 246 19.43 12.80 -14.45
C GLN A 246 19.37 14.22 -13.89
N GLN A 247 18.19 14.84 -13.92
CA GLN A 247 17.97 16.19 -13.36
C GLN A 247 18.24 16.20 -11.85
N PHE A 248 17.81 15.18 -11.13
CA PHE A 248 18.04 15.07 -9.69
C PHE A 248 19.51 14.86 -9.34
N LEU A 249 20.20 13.95 -10.02
CA LEU A 249 21.63 13.75 -9.79
C LEU A 249 22.44 15.03 -10.05
N ALA A 250 22.08 15.77 -11.10
CA ALA A 250 22.67 17.08 -11.39
C ALA A 250 22.33 18.12 -10.29
N LEU A 251 21.13 18.06 -9.72
CA LEU A 251 20.72 18.92 -8.60
C LEU A 251 21.56 18.65 -7.36
N VAL A 252 21.74 17.39 -6.97
CA VAL A 252 22.58 16.98 -5.83
C VAL A 252 24.02 17.47 -6.02
N ALA A 253 24.59 17.23 -7.21
CA ALA A 253 25.95 17.68 -7.54
C ALA A 253 26.10 19.21 -7.45
N ARG A 254 25.10 19.96 -7.95
CA ARG A 254 25.08 21.42 -7.88
C ARG A 254 25.01 21.93 -6.45
N TYR A 255 24.18 21.34 -5.59
CA TYR A 255 24.10 21.73 -4.18
C TYR A 255 25.37 21.39 -3.40
N ARG A 256 26.00 20.25 -3.69
CA ARG A 256 27.32 19.91 -3.14
C ARG A 256 28.35 20.97 -3.46
N GLN A 257 28.49 21.39 -4.72
CA GLN A 257 29.42 22.43 -5.16
C GLN A 257 29.11 23.79 -4.51
N ARG A 258 27.84 24.13 -4.34
CA ARG A 258 27.44 25.35 -3.63
C ARG A 258 27.84 25.28 -2.17
N TYR A 259 27.61 24.14 -1.50
CA TYR A 259 28.04 23.95 -0.11
C TYR A 259 29.54 24.06 0.06
N GLU A 260 30.34 23.51 -0.83
CA GLU A 260 31.81 23.60 -0.82
C GLU A 260 32.31 25.06 -0.96
N ARG A 261 31.59 25.92 -1.67
CA ARG A 261 31.94 27.34 -1.89
C ARG A 261 31.39 28.28 -0.83
N GLU A 262 30.14 28.05 -0.42
CA GLU A 262 29.35 29.02 0.37
C GLU A 262 29.15 28.51 1.82
N GLY A 263 29.55 27.28 2.12
CA GLY A 263 29.40 26.65 3.43
C GLY A 263 27.94 26.57 3.86
N THR A 264 27.69 26.89 5.13
CA THR A 264 26.34 26.79 5.73
C THR A 264 25.34 27.85 5.23
N ALA A 265 25.76 28.81 4.41
CA ALA A 265 24.87 29.86 3.88
C ALA A 265 23.74 29.30 2.98
N VAL A 266 23.98 28.14 2.36
CA VAL A 266 22.98 27.45 1.48
C VAL A 266 22.09 26.50 2.23
N ARG A 267 22.24 26.34 3.54
CA ARG A 267 21.63 25.32 4.37
C ARG A 267 20.11 25.25 4.24
N ASP A 268 19.42 26.34 4.51
CA ASP A 268 17.96 26.39 4.62
C ASP A 268 17.26 26.12 3.27
N GLU A 269 17.91 26.53 2.16
CA GLU A 269 17.43 26.26 0.81
C GLU A 269 17.67 24.78 0.42
N LEU A 270 18.86 24.27 0.73
CA LEU A 270 19.30 22.94 0.31
C LEU A 270 18.54 21.83 1.02
N GLU A 271 18.37 21.96 2.34
CA GLU A 271 17.77 20.92 3.19
C GLU A 271 16.36 20.55 2.72
N LEU A 272 15.53 21.55 2.51
CA LEU A 272 14.13 21.34 2.15
C LEU A 272 13.98 21.00 0.66
N ALA A 273 14.74 21.66 -0.22
CA ALA A 273 14.60 21.46 -1.67
C ALA A 273 14.90 20.03 -2.13
N LEU A 274 15.94 19.39 -1.57
CA LEU A 274 16.28 18.00 -1.90
C LEU A 274 15.25 17.02 -1.34
N LEU A 275 14.84 17.19 -0.08
CA LEU A 275 13.87 16.29 0.55
C LEU A 275 12.47 16.43 -0.08
N GLU A 276 12.01 17.65 -0.36
CA GLU A 276 10.72 17.86 -1.05
C GLU A 276 10.74 17.27 -2.47
N TRP A 277 11.82 17.47 -3.23
CA TRP A 277 11.94 16.87 -4.55
C TRP A 277 11.87 15.35 -4.48
N TRP A 278 12.61 14.76 -3.53
CA TRP A 278 12.65 13.32 -3.30
C TRP A 278 11.28 12.74 -2.98
N ILE A 279 10.57 13.31 -2.00
CA ILE A 279 9.22 12.86 -1.63
C ILE A 279 8.23 13.03 -2.77
N ASN A 280 8.28 14.16 -3.50
CA ASN A 280 7.40 14.36 -4.66
C ASN A 280 7.69 13.36 -5.77
N HIS A 281 8.96 13.06 -6.03
CA HIS A 281 9.34 12.07 -7.05
C HIS A 281 8.76 10.69 -6.70
N ILE A 282 8.95 10.22 -5.47
CA ILE A 282 8.36 8.95 -5.00
C ILE A 282 6.84 8.97 -5.15
N ASN A 283 6.18 10.01 -4.65
CA ASN A 283 4.72 10.06 -4.59
C ASN A 283 4.04 10.21 -5.95
N GLU A 284 4.65 10.95 -6.88
CA GLU A 284 4.05 11.23 -8.17
C GLU A 284 4.58 10.32 -9.28
N THR A 285 5.90 10.15 -9.35
CA THR A 285 6.55 9.44 -10.46
C THR A 285 6.65 7.95 -10.17
N ASP A 286 7.36 7.56 -9.12
CA ASP A 286 7.63 6.15 -8.84
C ASP A 286 6.33 5.40 -8.52
N TYR A 287 5.47 5.96 -7.67
CA TYR A 287 4.18 5.36 -7.39
C TYR A 287 3.34 5.16 -8.66
N SER A 288 3.30 6.15 -9.55
CA SER A 288 2.51 6.04 -10.78
C SER A 288 3.10 5.07 -11.79
N MET A 289 4.42 4.90 -11.82
CA MET A 289 5.13 4.13 -12.83
C MET A 289 5.57 2.73 -12.38
N LEU A 290 5.70 2.51 -11.06
CA LEU A 290 6.27 1.29 -10.48
C LEU A 290 5.32 0.55 -9.53
N SER A 291 4.27 1.20 -8.98
CA SER A 291 3.50 0.60 -7.90
C SER A 291 2.85 -0.73 -8.29
N MET A 292 2.94 -1.71 -7.40
CA MET A 292 2.29 -3.02 -7.56
C MET A 292 0.78 -2.89 -7.61
N GLU A 293 0.20 -1.90 -6.96
CA GLU A 293 -1.22 -1.59 -7.05
C GLU A 293 -1.66 -1.32 -8.50
N ARG A 294 -0.85 -0.60 -9.25
CA ARG A 294 -1.14 -0.21 -10.63
C ARG A 294 -0.67 -1.24 -11.66
N TRP A 295 0.49 -1.83 -11.44
CA TRP A 295 1.17 -2.67 -12.41
C TRP A 295 1.33 -4.13 -11.98
N GLY A 296 0.94 -4.47 -10.74
CA GLY A 296 1.11 -5.80 -10.18
C GLY A 296 0.55 -6.90 -11.07
N ALA A 297 -0.65 -6.71 -11.60
CA ALA A 297 -1.24 -7.67 -12.55
C ALA A 297 -0.34 -7.94 -13.76
N LYS A 298 0.26 -6.90 -14.35
CA LYS A 298 1.16 -7.03 -15.50
C LYS A 298 2.49 -7.69 -15.15
N VAL A 299 3.03 -7.37 -13.96
CA VAL A 299 4.23 -8.01 -13.44
C VAL A 299 3.97 -9.50 -13.18
N MET A 300 2.89 -9.81 -12.48
CA MET A 300 2.50 -11.18 -12.14
C MET A 300 2.15 -12.03 -13.37
N GLU A 301 1.51 -11.43 -14.37
CA GLU A 301 1.23 -12.09 -15.63
C GLU A 301 2.51 -12.58 -16.34
N ARG A 302 3.57 -11.79 -16.26
CA ARG A 302 4.85 -12.05 -16.96
C ARG A 302 5.82 -12.91 -16.18
N ALA A 303 5.73 -12.89 -14.86
CA ALA A 303 6.63 -13.63 -13.99
C ALA A 303 6.47 -15.15 -14.16
N MET A 304 7.59 -15.85 -14.29
CA MET A 304 7.67 -17.29 -14.49
C MET A 304 8.43 -17.99 -13.37
N ARG A 305 9.27 -17.27 -12.62
CA ARG A 305 10.15 -17.81 -11.60
C ARG A 305 10.23 -16.90 -10.39
N TRP A 306 10.59 -17.47 -9.26
CA TRP A 306 10.77 -16.75 -7.99
C TRP A 306 11.69 -15.52 -8.11
N ASP A 307 12.87 -15.66 -8.73
CA ASP A 307 13.83 -14.57 -8.89
C ASP A 307 13.30 -13.37 -9.69
N GLU A 308 12.18 -13.55 -10.39
CA GLU A 308 11.50 -12.48 -11.12
C GLU A 308 10.51 -11.70 -10.27
N VAL A 309 10.13 -12.20 -9.10
CA VAL A 309 9.16 -11.57 -8.18
C VAL A 309 9.69 -11.40 -6.76
N ALA A 310 10.79 -12.05 -6.38
CA ALA A 310 11.34 -12.04 -5.03
C ALA A 310 11.53 -10.62 -4.46
N TRP A 311 11.95 -9.70 -5.29
CA TRP A 311 12.19 -8.31 -4.93
C TRP A 311 10.91 -7.45 -4.78
N ALA A 312 9.75 -7.96 -5.22
CA ALA A 312 8.45 -7.35 -4.96
C ALA A 312 7.82 -7.84 -3.64
N ILE A 313 8.46 -8.79 -2.94
CA ILE A 313 7.91 -9.44 -1.75
C ILE A 313 8.70 -9.01 -0.54
N HIS A 314 8.04 -8.41 0.43
CA HIS A 314 8.63 -7.99 1.70
C HIS A 314 8.97 -9.22 2.55
N THR A 315 10.11 -9.18 3.21
CA THR A 315 10.50 -10.19 4.19
C THR A 315 9.95 -9.82 5.56
N THR A 316 9.50 -10.81 6.31
CA THR A 316 9.12 -10.65 7.72
C THR A 316 10.34 -10.53 8.63
N GLY A 317 11.50 -11.00 8.15
CA GLY A 317 12.72 -11.18 8.94
C GLY A 317 12.73 -12.48 9.73
N ASN A 318 11.66 -13.27 9.68
CA ASN A 318 11.64 -14.64 10.21
C ASN A 318 11.93 -15.63 9.08
N PRO A 319 13.06 -16.34 9.11
CA PRO A 319 13.50 -17.18 7.98
C PRO A 319 12.55 -18.36 7.68
N VAL A 320 11.76 -18.80 8.64
CA VAL A 320 10.78 -19.89 8.43
C VAL A 320 9.59 -19.38 7.67
N VAL A 321 9.05 -18.23 8.09
CA VAL A 321 7.90 -17.56 7.43
C VAL A 321 8.30 -17.11 6.02
N ASP A 322 9.45 -16.48 5.87
CA ASP A 322 9.96 -16.02 4.58
C ASP A 322 10.20 -17.18 3.59
N HIS A 323 10.64 -18.34 4.09
CA HIS A 323 10.78 -19.53 3.26
C HIS A 323 9.42 -20.10 2.80
N ASP A 324 8.43 -20.12 3.69
CA ASP A 324 7.07 -20.53 3.34
C ASP A 324 6.46 -19.59 2.29
N HIS A 325 6.63 -18.27 2.42
CA HIS A 325 6.20 -17.28 1.42
C HIS A 325 6.82 -17.59 0.06
N GLN A 326 8.12 -17.86 0.01
CA GLN A 326 8.78 -18.26 -1.23
C GLN A 326 8.13 -19.51 -1.85
N GLN A 327 7.91 -20.56 -1.05
CA GLN A 327 7.33 -21.82 -1.54
C GLN A 327 5.90 -21.62 -2.06
N LEU A 328 5.09 -20.78 -1.40
CA LEU A 328 3.73 -20.48 -1.83
C LEU A 328 3.71 -19.71 -3.16
N VAL A 329 4.62 -18.75 -3.33
CA VAL A 329 4.76 -18.03 -4.59
C VAL A 329 5.28 -18.95 -5.71
N GLU A 330 6.24 -19.80 -5.44
CA GLU A 330 6.73 -20.78 -6.42
C GLU A 330 5.63 -21.74 -6.87
N LEU A 331 4.78 -22.22 -5.95
CA LEU A 331 3.60 -23.02 -6.32
C LEU A 331 2.59 -22.23 -7.15
N ALA A 332 2.33 -20.96 -6.82
CA ALA A 332 1.46 -20.11 -7.63
C ALA A 332 2.04 -19.88 -9.04
N LEU A 333 3.36 -19.78 -9.18
CA LEU A 333 4.03 -19.67 -10.47
C LEU A 333 3.97 -20.99 -11.29
N GLU A 334 3.89 -22.16 -10.64
CA GLU A 334 3.68 -23.44 -11.34
C GLU A 334 2.36 -23.44 -12.14
N LEU A 335 1.37 -22.64 -11.76
CA LEU A 335 0.13 -22.48 -12.50
C LEU A 335 0.36 -22.01 -13.94
N ASN A 336 1.46 -21.30 -14.23
CA ASN A 336 1.85 -20.92 -15.59
C ASN A 336 2.05 -22.13 -16.50
N ASN A 337 2.72 -23.17 -15.98
CA ASN A 337 2.99 -24.39 -16.74
C ASN A 337 1.70 -25.13 -17.04
N VAL A 338 0.78 -25.15 -16.08
CA VAL A 338 -0.55 -25.76 -16.24
C VAL A 338 -1.38 -24.98 -17.27
N LEU A 339 -1.35 -23.65 -17.23
CA LEU A 339 -2.06 -22.80 -18.18
C LEU A 339 -1.50 -22.97 -19.61
N ALA A 340 -0.18 -22.99 -19.78
CA ALA A 340 0.45 -23.21 -21.07
C ALA A 340 0.17 -24.62 -21.64
N ALA A 341 0.00 -25.59 -20.79
CA ALA A 341 -0.39 -26.94 -21.19
C ALA A 341 -1.88 -27.07 -21.56
N ALA A 342 -2.75 -26.21 -21.00
CA ALA A 342 -4.19 -26.25 -21.20
C ALA A 342 -4.63 -26.01 -22.66
N GLU A 343 -3.82 -25.31 -23.44
CA GLU A 343 -4.02 -25.12 -24.88
C GLU A 343 -3.88 -26.44 -25.67
N ARG A 344 -3.12 -27.40 -25.13
CA ARG A 344 -2.83 -28.68 -25.79
C ARG A 344 -3.69 -29.82 -25.30
N ASP A 345 -3.95 -29.90 -23.99
CA ASP A 345 -4.78 -30.93 -23.35
C ASP A 345 -5.52 -30.35 -22.13
N ARG A 346 -6.74 -29.90 -22.34
CA ARG A 346 -7.57 -29.26 -21.33
C ARG A 346 -7.93 -30.17 -20.16
N ALA A 347 -8.18 -31.45 -20.44
CA ALA A 347 -8.62 -32.40 -19.41
C ALA A 347 -7.48 -32.71 -18.43
N ARG A 348 -6.28 -32.98 -18.95
CA ARG A 348 -5.09 -33.20 -18.15
C ARG A 348 -4.70 -31.95 -17.36
N SER A 349 -4.72 -30.79 -17.99
CA SER A 349 -4.40 -29.52 -17.33
C SER A 349 -5.39 -29.17 -16.21
N THR A 350 -6.66 -29.54 -16.33
CA THR A 350 -7.62 -29.38 -15.24
C THR A 350 -7.26 -30.26 -14.06
N GLN A 351 -6.85 -31.50 -14.28
CA GLN A 351 -6.41 -32.41 -13.22
C GLN A 351 -5.13 -31.92 -12.54
N ASP A 352 -4.15 -31.46 -13.32
CA ASP A 352 -2.89 -30.89 -12.82
C ASP A 352 -3.17 -29.62 -11.99
N ALA A 353 -4.08 -28.75 -12.45
CA ALA A 353 -4.51 -27.57 -11.69
C ALA A 353 -5.19 -27.93 -10.37
N LEU A 354 -6.09 -28.91 -10.36
CA LEU A 354 -6.73 -29.38 -9.12
C LEU A 354 -5.70 -29.87 -8.10
N ALA A 355 -4.71 -30.66 -8.54
CA ALA A 355 -3.63 -31.13 -7.70
C ALA A 355 -2.77 -29.95 -7.17
N LEU A 356 -2.55 -28.94 -7.99
CA LEU A 356 -1.82 -27.73 -7.58
C LEU A 356 -2.59 -26.94 -6.52
N PHE A 357 -3.92 -26.76 -6.68
CA PHE A 357 -4.75 -26.12 -5.67
C PHE A 357 -4.77 -26.88 -4.34
N ASP A 358 -4.77 -28.23 -4.37
CA ASP A 358 -4.67 -29.05 -3.17
C ASP A 358 -3.33 -28.85 -2.45
N ARG A 359 -2.22 -28.77 -3.20
CA ARG A 359 -0.89 -28.46 -2.66
C ARG A 359 -0.81 -27.04 -2.08
N LEU A 360 -1.33 -26.04 -2.79
CA LEU A 360 -1.40 -24.66 -2.33
C LEU A 360 -2.19 -24.53 -1.02
N HIS A 361 -3.36 -25.14 -0.95
CA HIS A 361 -4.18 -25.12 0.26
C HIS A 361 -3.46 -25.79 1.44
N ALA A 362 -2.85 -26.96 1.23
CA ALA A 362 -2.14 -27.68 2.29
C ALA A 362 -0.93 -26.88 2.80
N LEU A 363 -0.17 -26.26 1.89
CA LEU A 363 0.99 -25.45 2.27
C LEU A 363 0.57 -24.16 2.98
N ALA A 364 -0.48 -23.47 2.47
CA ALA A 364 -1.03 -22.28 3.08
C ALA A 364 -1.55 -22.55 4.50
N ALA A 365 -2.32 -23.63 4.70
CA ALA A 365 -2.81 -24.00 6.02
C ALA A 365 -1.66 -24.27 7.02
N ALA A 366 -0.63 -24.99 6.58
CA ALA A 366 0.53 -25.27 7.40
C ALA A 366 1.38 -24.01 7.70
N HIS A 367 1.48 -23.09 6.74
CA HIS A 367 2.12 -21.80 6.90
C HIS A 367 1.37 -20.95 7.93
N PHE A 368 0.07 -20.74 7.79
CA PHE A 368 -0.75 -19.95 8.71
C PHE A 368 -0.72 -20.50 10.14
N GLU A 369 -0.75 -21.83 10.31
CA GLU A 369 -0.60 -22.45 11.63
C GLU A 369 0.76 -22.10 12.26
N ARG A 370 1.86 -22.14 11.49
CA ARG A 370 3.21 -21.79 11.98
C ARG A 370 3.31 -20.32 12.31
N GLU A 371 2.82 -19.47 11.46
CA GLU A 371 2.86 -18.03 11.63
C GLU A 371 2.06 -17.58 12.87
N GLU A 372 0.84 -18.07 13.03
CA GLU A 372 0.01 -17.80 14.22
C GLU A 372 0.66 -18.35 15.49
N ALA A 373 1.34 -19.48 15.42
CA ALA A 373 2.09 -20.02 16.56
C ALA A 373 3.26 -19.10 16.97
N ILE A 374 3.93 -18.46 16.01
CA ILE A 374 4.98 -17.47 16.25
C ILE A 374 4.38 -16.18 16.83
N MET A 375 3.22 -15.74 16.33
CA MET A 375 2.56 -14.50 16.76
C MET A 375 1.84 -14.60 18.11
N ARG A 376 1.41 -15.80 18.50
CA ARG A 376 0.62 -16.03 19.73
C ARG A 376 1.26 -15.46 21.01
N PRO A 377 2.57 -15.53 21.23
CA PRO A 377 3.22 -14.92 22.41
C PRO A 377 3.14 -13.39 22.45
N TRP A 378 2.92 -12.73 21.30
CA TRP A 378 2.91 -11.27 21.22
C TRP A 378 1.66 -10.64 21.88
N ALA A 379 0.60 -11.44 22.11
CA ALA A 379 -0.67 -11.01 22.71
C ALA A 379 -1.28 -9.76 22.03
N ASP A 380 -1.05 -9.61 20.72
CA ASP A 380 -1.53 -8.49 19.92
C ASP A 380 -3.05 -8.60 19.70
N ALA A 381 -3.75 -7.46 19.84
CA ALA A 381 -5.19 -7.38 19.56
C ALA A 381 -5.51 -7.70 18.07
N GLY A 382 -4.55 -7.51 17.15
CA GLY A 382 -4.69 -7.83 15.72
C GLY A 382 -4.61 -9.32 15.36
N LEU A 383 -4.24 -10.21 16.31
CA LEU A 383 -4.09 -11.64 16.02
C LEU A 383 -5.41 -12.29 15.60
N ALA A 384 -6.53 -11.86 16.17
CA ALA A 384 -7.84 -12.41 15.80
C ALA A 384 -8.24 -12.02 14.38
N GLU A 385 -8.01 -10.76 13.99
CA GLU A 385 -8.26 -10.27 12.63
C GLU A 385 -7.34 -10.94 11.61
N HIS A 386 -6.09 -11.19 11.98
CA HIS A 386 -5.12 -11.92 11.17
C HIS A 386 -5.57 -13.37 10.92
N HIS A 387 -6.02 -14.05 11.97
CA HIS A 387 -6.59 -15.39 11.86
C HIS A 387 -7.83 -15.45 10.96
N GLU A 388 -8.77 -14.50 11.09
CA GLU A 388 -9.95 -14.41 10.23
C GLU A 388 -9.55 -14.22 8.74
N GLU A 389 -8.50 -13.45 8.47
CA GLU A 389 -7.96 -13.30 7.14
C GLU A 389 -7.41 -14.63 6.59
N HIS A 390 -6.66 -15.39 7.39
CA HIS A 390 -6.16 -16.71 7.01
C HIS A 390 -7.29 -17.68 6.66
N GLU A 391 -8.33 -17.76 7.49
CA GLU A 391 -9.51 -18.60 7.22
C GLU A 391 -10.21 -18.19 5.93
N ARG A 392 -10.35 -16.87 5.70
CA ARG A 392 -10.93 -16.33 4.47
C ARG A 392 -10.13 -16.76 3.25
N LEU A 393 -8.83 -16.74 3.35
CA LEU A 393 -7.90 -17.05 2.28
C LEU A 393 -7.94 -18.55 1.93
N LEU A 394 -7.95 -19.43 2.92
CA LEU A 394 -8.13 -20.86 2.71
C LEU A 394 -9.50 -21.16 2.06
N GLY A 395 -10.55 -20.47 2.48
CA GLY A 395 -11.89 -20.56 1.89
C GLY A 395 -11.92 -20.17 0.40
N ILE A 396 -11.15 -19.14 0.00
CA ILE A 396 -11.03 -18.72 -1.41
C ILE A 396 -10.35 -19.82 -2.25
N LEU A 397 -9.26 -20.42 -1.76
CA LEU A 397 -8.59 -21.53 -2.45
C LEU A 397 -9.53 -22.72 -2.70
N LEU A 398 -10.29 -23.13 -1.69
CA LEU A 398 -11.28 -24.21 -1.80
C LEU A 398 -12.41 -23.84 -2.77
N THR A 399 -12.84 -22.59 -2.77
CA THR A 399 -13.87 -22.08 -3.68
C THR A 399 -13.40 -22.17 -5.13
N TYR A 400 -12.20 -21.68 -5.43
CA TYR A 400 -11.63 -21.76 -6.80
C TYR A 400 -11.45 -23.20 -7.24
N ARG A 401 -10.91 -24.05 -6.37
CA ARG A 401 -10.80 -25.48 -6.62
C ARG A 401 -12.16 -26.11 -6.94
N GLY A 402 -13.19 -25.83 -6.15
CA GLY A 402 -14.55 -26.33 -6.35
C GLY A 402 -15.17 -25.87 -7.68
N HIS A 403 -14.98 -24.62 -8.04
CA HIS A 403 -15.43 -24.08 -9.32
C HIS A 403 -14.69 -24.72 -10.51
N LEU A 404 -13.39 -24.96 -10.37
CA LEU A 404 -12.59 -25.64 -11.37
C LEU A 404 -13.04 -27.09 -11.56
N ALA A 405 -13.23 -27.84 -10.46
CA ALA A 405 -13.73 -29.22 -10.49
C ALA A 405 -15.13 -29.33 -11.11
N ALA A 406 -15.98 -28.33 -10.87
CA ALA A 406 -17.33 -28.27 -11.46
C ALA A 406 -17.35 -27.72 -12.90
N ASN A 407 -16.19 -27.48 -13.51
CA ASN A 407 -16.03 -26.84 -14.84
C ASN A 407 -16.74 -25.46 -14.97
N ARG A 408 -16.84 -24.74 -13.84
CA ARG A 408 -17.42 -23.38 -13.75
C ARG A 408 -16.37 -22.29 -13.79
N LEU A 409 -15.09 -22.64 -13.62
CA LEU A 409 -13.94 -21.75 -13.71
C LEU A 409 -13.05 -22.16 -14.87
N SER A 410 -12.72 -21.21 -15.72
CA SER A 410 -11.75 -21.43 -16.80
C SER A 410 -10.34 -21.19 -16.29
N LEU A 411 -9.41 -22.06 -16.65
CA LEU A 411 -7.97 -21.84 -16.46
C LEU A 411 -7.53 -20.71 -17.39
N THR A 412 -7.28 -19.55 -16.82
CA THR A 412 -6.87 -18.34 -17.56
C THR A 412 -5.74 -17.61 -16.83
N GLY A 413 -5.01 -16.77 -17.55
CA GLY A 413 -3.99 -15.88 -16.96
C GLY A 413 -4.56 -15.00 -15.83
N ALA A 414 -5.84 -14.60 -15.91
CA ALA A 414 -6.51 -13.85 -14.86
C ALA A 414 -6.60 -14.61 -13.52
N LEU A 415 -6.74 -15.93 -13.53
CA LEU A 415 -6.72 -16.73 -12.30
C LEU A 415 -5.36 -16.70 -11.63
N LYS A 416 -4.28 -16.85 -12.43
CA LYS A 416 -2.90 -16.72 -11.93
C LYS A 416 -2.65 -15.34 -11.30
N VAL A 417 -3.00 -14.26 -12.02
CA VAL A 417 -2.82 -12.90 -11.54
C VAL A 417 -3.53 -12.72 -10.19
N ARG A 418 -4.78 -13.17 -10.08
CA ARG A 418 -5.54 -13.11 -8.82
C ARG A 418 -4.89 -13.85 -7.68
N MET A 419 -4.34 -15.03 -7.93
CA MET A 419 -3.65 -15.82 -6.91
C MET A 419 -2.37 -15.12 -6.44
N MET A 420 -1.58 -14.57 -7.39
CA MET A 420 -0.34 -13.88 -7.07
C MET A 420 -0.58 -12.54 -6.37
N GLU A 421 -1.51 -11.71 -6.85
CA GLU A 421 -1.89 -10.44 -6.20
C GLU A 421 -2.28 -10.66 -4.75
N TRP A 422 -3.02 -11.71 -4.52
CA TRP A 422 -3.50 -12.03 -3.19
C TRP A 422 -2.35 -12.41 -2.25
N TRP A 423 -1.42 -13.29 -2.65
CA TRP A 423 -0.24 -13.63 -1.87
C TRP A 423 0.64 -12.43 -1.60
N VAL A 424 0.98 -11.67 -2.63
CA VAL A 424 1.84 -10.48 -2.50
C VAL A 424 1.20 -9.45 -1.57
N ASN A 425 -0.10 -9.22 -1.69
CA ASN A 425 -0.79 -8.26 -0.81
C ASN A 425 -0.82 -8.74 0.63
N HIS A 426 -1.10 -10.00 0.89
CA HIS A 426 -1.09 -10.55 2.25
C HIS A 426 0.31 -10.45 2.86
N THR A 427 1.32 -10.98 2.20
CA THR A 427 2.70 -10.94 2.68
C THR A 427 3.21 -9.52 2.92
N ASN A 428 2.96 -8.59 1.99
CA ASN A 428 3.51 -7.23 2.07
C ASN A 428 2.73 -6.31 3.03
N ALA A 429 1.40 -6.40 3.05
CA ALA A 429 0.56 -5.48 3.79
C ALA A 429 0.15 -5.98 5.18
N VAL A 430 0.15 -7.31 5.38
CA VAL A 430 -0.28 -7.93 6.64
C VAL A 430 0.93 -8.49 7.40
N ASP A 431 1.58 -9.51 6.85
CA ASP A 431 2.64 -10.23 7.57
C ASP A 431 3.87 -9.37 7.84
N ALA A 432 4.45 -8.77 6.80
CA ALA A 432 5.66 -7.95 6.95
C ALA A 432 5.45 -6.78 7.93
N VAL A 433 4.26 -6.17 7.91
CA VAL A 433 3.90 -5.07 8.83
C VAL A 433 3.74 -5.58 10.26
N THR A 434 3.07 -6.73 10.45
CA THR A 434 2.85 -7.34 11.77
C THR A 434 4.17 -7.76 12.39
N PHE A 435 5.03 -8.45 11.64
CA PHE A 435 6.34 -8.87 12.12
C PHE A 435 7.27 -7.68 12.39
N ALA A 436 7.22 -6.61 11.58
CA ALA A 436 8.02 -5.42 11.83
C ALA A 436 7.68 -4.74 13.16
N ARG A 437 6.39 -4.66 13.54
CA ARG A 437 5.96 -4.09 14.83
C ARG A 437 6.51 -4.85 16.04
N HIS A 438 6.75 -6.15 15.91
CA HIS A 438 7.14 -7.02 17.02
C HIS A 438 8.62 -7.39 17.00
N ARG A 439 9.39 -6.90 16.03
CA ARG A 439 10.84 -7.16 15.93
C ARG A 439 11.60 -6.63 17.13
N ASP A 440 11.19 -5.48 17.66
CA ASP A 440 11.85 -4.84 18.80
C ASP A 440 11.43 -5.45 20.14
N LEU A 441 10.24 -6.04 20.25
CA LEU A 441 9.77 -6.73 21.45
C LEU A 441 10.51 -8.05 21.71
N GLY A 442 11.04 -8.69 20.66
CA GLY A 442 11.86 -9.91 20.79
C GLY A 442 13.29 -9.65 21.21
N ALA A 443 13.83 -8.45 20.99
CA ALA A 443 15.18 -8.08 21.41
C ALA A 443 15.27 -7.83 22.93
N ASP A 444 14.22 -7.30 23.53
CA ASP A 444 14.17 -7.04 24.99
C ASP A 444 14.00 -8.32 25.83
N VAL A 445 13.34 -9.34 25.28
CA VAL A 445 13.14 -10.63 25.98
C VAL A 445 14.42 -11.49 26.02
N MET A 446 15.36 -11.29 25.10
CA MET A 446 16.63 -12.03 25.06
C MET A 446 17.73 -11.42 25.95
N MET A 447 17.52 -10.25 26.55
CA MET A 447 18.51 -9.58 27.40
C MET A 447 18.31 -9.83 28.90
N ASP A 448 17.23 -10.51 29.35
CA ASP A 448 16.89 -10.68 30.78
C ASP A 448 17.20 -12.09 31.34
N ASP A 449 17.82 -12.98 30.57
CA ASP A 449 18.25 -14.31 31.04
C ASP A 449 19.78 -14.41 31.23
N GLY A 450 20.32 -13.73 32.20
CA GLY A 450 21.74 -13.95 32.48
C GLY A 450 22.43 -13.15 33.56
N GLU A 451 21.86 -12.97 34.76
CA GLU A 451 22.67 -12.74 35.96
C GLU A 451 22.03 -13.42 37.18
N THR A 452 22.19 -14.71 37.31
CA THR A 452 22.13 -15.35 38.63
C THR A 452 23.48 -15.17 39.31
N GLU A 453 23.56 -14.18 40.19
CA GLU A 453 24.63 -14.06 41.17
C GLU A 453 24.80 -15.36 41.95
N VAL A 454 25.95 -15.99 41.74
CA VAL A 454 26.50 -16.95 42.71
C VAL A 454 27.33 -16.13 43.68
N GLN A 455 26.82 -15.90 44.88
CA GLN A 455 27.63 -15.46 46.03
C GLN A 455 28.17 -16.66 46.80
N PRO A 456 29.32 -16.48 47.46
CA PRO A 456 30.28 -17.53 47.88
C PRO A 456 29.87 -18.37 49.07
#